data_91d99e88a9bff97dac1a609568c404d4
#
_entry.id   91d99e88a9bff97dac1a609568c404d4
#
_cell.length_a   1.000
_cell.length_b   1.000
_cell.length_c   1.000
_cell.angle_alpha   90.00
_cell.angle_beta   90.00
_cell.angle_gamma   90.00
#
_symmetry.space_group_name_H-M   'P 1'
#
loop_
_entity.id
_entity.type
_entity.pdbx_description
1 polymer ?
#
loop_
_entity_poly.entity_id
_entity_poly.type
_entity_poly.pdbx_seq_one_letter_code
_entity_poly.pdbx_strand_id
1 'polypeptide(L)'
;NRVAVLLLVALIAVVAFAFLQPCLPGQADPNLCAVDPATGIQYRTIAPGEKGFIWGSNAIGQDLWARIWAGARTSLTIAFFVALIEAVVGITVGVLWGYVRQLDFFFTELYNICDNVPSTIILILISYVASPSVQTLILGMSITGWIAMARFIRNQILIIRDRDYNVASRCIGTP
;
A
#
# COMPACT_ATOMS: atom_id res chain seq x y z
N ASN A 1 8.47 -7.01 24.23
CA ASN A 1 8.51 -8.34 23.62
C ASN A 1 9.69 -8.37 22.63
N ARG A 2 10.77 -9.14 22.98
CA ARG A 2 12.02 -9.18 22.19
C ARG A 2 11.76 -9.65 20.74
N VAL A 3 10.84 -10.59 20.57
CA VAL A 3 10.47 -11.11 19.24
C VAL A 3 9.82 -10.01 18.37
N ALA A 4 8.94 -9.20 18.94
CA ALA A 4 8.30 -8.11 18.19
C ALA A 4 9.34 -7.05 17.75
N VAL A 5 10.32 -6.74 18.60
CA VAL A 5 11.41 -5.81 18.24
C VAL A 5 12.27 -6.39 17.12
N LEU A 6 12.64 -7.69 17.20
CA LEU A 6 13.41 -8.35 16.15
C LEU A 6 12.67 -8.35 14.80
N LEU A 7 11.37 -8.65 14.81
CA LEU A 7 10.54 -8.61 13.58
C LEU A 7 10.44 -7.20 13.00
N LEU A 8 10.29 -6.19 13.85
CA LEU A 8 10.25 -4.80 13.41
C LEU A 8 11.59 -4.37 12.78
N VAL A 9 12.72 -4.74 13.42
CA VAL A 9 14.06 -4.44 12.88
C VAL A 9 14.27 -5.17 11.55
N ALA A 10 13.87 -6.43 11.45
CA ALA A 10 13.96 -7.19 10.20
C ALA A 10 13.11 -6.54 9.08
N LEU A 11 11.89 -6.10 9.39
CA LEU A 11 11.04 -5.40 8.44
C LEU A 11 11.68 -4.09 7.94
N ILE A 12 12.19 -3.28 8.86
CA ILE A 12 12.88 -2.02 8.52
C ILE A 12 14.12 -2.31 7.66
N ALA A 13 14.88 -3.36 7.99
CA ALA A 13 16.05 -3.75 7.21
C ALA A 13 15.69 -4.16 5.77
N VAL A 14 14.61 -4.93 5.58
CA VAL A 14 14.12 -5.32 4.24
C VAL A 14 13.67 -4.10 3.44
N VAL A 15 12.91 -3.19 4.06
CA VAL A 15 12.48 -1.95 3.42
C VAL A 15 13.69 -1.09 3.04
N ALA A 16 14.63 -0.87 3.95
CA ALA A 16 15.84 -0.11 3.69
C ALA A 16 16.66 -0.75 2.56
N PHE A 17 16.81 -2.06 2.57
CA PHE A 17 17.52 -2.78 1.52
C PHE A 17 16.85 -2.63 0.14
N ALA A 18 15.52 -2.68 0.08
CA ALA A 18 14.77 -2.48 -1.18
C ALA A 18 15.09 -1.13 -1.83
N PHE A 19 15.27 -0.07 -1.03
CA PHE A 19 15.61 1.26 -1.54
C PHE A 19 17.10 1.46 -1.80
N LEU A 20 17.98 0.80 -1.04
CA LEU A 20 19.43 0.90 -1.20
C LEU A 20 19.98 0.01 -2.30
N GLN A 21 19.29 -1.09 -2.63
CA GLN A 21 19.76 -2.09 -3.59
C GLN A 21 20.23 -1.51 -4.95
N PRO A 22 19.55 -0.53 -5.59
CA PRO A 22 20.03 -0.01 -6.88
C PRO A 22 21.29 0.84 -6.76
N CYS A 23 21.64 1.30 -5.55
CA CYS A 23 22.87 2.05 -5.28
C CYS A 23 24.07 1.13 -5.08
N LEU A 24 23.88 -0.19 -4.97
CA LEU A 24 24.97 -1.14 -4.78
C LEU A 24 25.71 -1.36 -6.10
N PRO A 25 27.05 -1.50 -6.07
CA PRO A 25 27.84 -1.73 -7.27
C PRO A 25 27.49 -3.08 -7.91
N GLY A 26 27.48 -3.13 -9.24
CA GLY A 26 27.25 -4.35 -10.02
C GLY A 26 25.78 -4.78 -10.15
N GLN A 27 24.83 -3.91 -9.81
CA GLN A 27 23.40 -4.21 -10.00
C GLN A 27 22.98 -4.05 -11.47
N ALA A 28 22.23 -5.03 -11.96
CA ALA A 28 21.66 -4.97 -13.30
C ALA A 28 20.46 -4.03 -13.34
N ASP A 29 20.22 -3.39 -14.49
CA ASP A 29 18.97 -2.66 -14.72
C ASP A 29 17.81 -3.67 -14.82
N PRO A 30 16.74 -3.53 -14.02
CA PRO A 30 15.62 -4.47 -14.00
C PRO A 30 14.86 -4.56 -15.34
N ASN A 31 15.01 -3.60 -16.23
CA ASN A 31 14.30 -3.54 -17.50
C ASN A 31 15.16 -4.00 -18.70
N LEU A 32 16.46 -4.08 -18.53
CA LEU A 32 17.35 -4.53 -19.59
C LEU A 32 17.33 -6.06 -19.71
N CYS A 33 17.26 -6.52 -20.97
CA CYS A 33 17.39 -7.93 -21.27
C CYS A 33 18.87 -8.27 -21.47
N ALA A 34 19.31 -9.39 -20.90
CA ALA A 34 20.67 -9.86 -21.10
C ALA A 34 20.90 -10.28 -22.55
N VAL A 35 21.97 -9.78 -23.12
CA VAL A 35 22.38 -10.08 -24.50
C VAL A 35 23.79 -10.71 -24.47
N ASP A 36 23.99 -11.72 -25.28
CA ASP A 36 25.31 -12.33 -25.46
C ASP A 36 26.27 -11.33 -26.14
N PRO A 37 27.36 -10.94 -25.48
CA PRO A 37 28.28 -9.96 -26.04
C PRO A 37 29.00 -10.44 -27.32
N ALA A 38 29.07 -11.74 -27.53
CA ALA A 38 29.74 -12.32 -28.70
C ALA A 38 28.84 -12.44 -29.92
N THR A 39 27.54 -12.77 -29.71
CA THR A 39 26.61 -13.07 -30.81
C THR A 39 25.52 -11.98 -30.97
N GLY A 40 25.35 -11.09 -30.01
CA GLY A 40 24.26 -10.11 -30.00
C GLY A 40 22.87 -10.72 -29.76
N ILE A 41 22.81 -12.02 -29.47
CA ILE A 41 21.53 -12.73 -29.27
C ILE A 41 21.05 -12.56 -27.83
N GLN A 42 19.79 -12.24 -27.65
CA GLN A 42 19.18 -12.11 -26.35
C GLN A 42 19.03 -13.48 -25.67
N TYR A 43 19.51 -13.58 -24.43
CA TYR A 43 19.26 -14.74 -23.60
C TYR A 43 17.77 -14.79 -23.20
N ARG A 44 17.15 -15.96 -23.29
CA ARG A 44 15.75 -16.12 -22.90
C ARG A 44 15.60 -16.61 -21.46
N THR A 45 16.39 -17.58 -21.07
CA THR A 45 16.34 -18.16 -19.71
C THR A 45 17.77 -18.46 -19.28
N ILE A 46 18.17 -17.91 -18.14
CA ILE A 46 19.46 -18.16 -17.51
C ILE A 46 19.18 -18.79 -16.16
N ALA A 47 19.88 -19.89 -15.85
CA ALA A 47 19.72 -20.56 -14.57
C ALA A 47 20.29 -19.74 -13.40
N PRO A 48 19.79 -19.90 -12.17
CA PRO A 48 20.35 -19.24 -11.01
C PRO A 48 21.85 -19.56 -10.83
N GLY A 49 22.66 -18.52 -10.60
CA GLY A 49 24.10 -18.61 -10.46
C GLY A 49 24.91 -18.63 -11.75
N GLU A 50 24.26 -18.70 -12.92
CA GLU A 50 24.95 -18.60 -14.19
C GLU A 50 25.10 -17.15 -14.65
N LYS A 51 26.20 -16.85 -15.37
CA LYS A 51 26.48 -15.56 -16.01
C LYS A 51 26.33 -14.33 -15.10
N GLY A 52 26.50 -14.49 -13.78
CA GLY A 52 26.36 -13.40 -12.81
C GLY A 52 24.94 -13.13 -12.31
N PHE A 53 23.93 -13.88 -12.78
CA PHE A 53 22.56 -13.77 -12.33
C PHE A 53 22.33 -14.57 -11.05
N ILE A 54 22.10 -13.89 -9.92
CA ILE A 54 21.95 -14.52 -8.60
C ILE A 54 20.75 -15.49 -8.59
N TRP A 55 19.60 -15.06 -9.09
CA TRP A 55 18.36 -15.83 -9.17
C TRP A 55 17.96 -16.20 -10.60
N GLY A 56 18.88 -16.09 -11.53
CA GLY A 56 18.62 -16.34 -12.94
C GLY A 56 17.82 -15.22 -13.61
N SER A 57 17.26 -15.52 -14.79
CA SER A 57 16.45 -14.57 -15.55
C SER A 57 15.03 -15.06 -15.80
N ASN A 58 14.15 -14.13 -16.16
CA ASN A 58 12.81 -14.45 -16.65
C ASN A 58 12.86 -14.92 -18.11
N ALA A 59 11.70 -15.26 -18.70
CA ALA A 59 11.56 -15.75 -20.07
C ALA A 59 12.04 -14.79 -21.16
N ILE A 60 12.23 -13.50 -20.84
CA ILE A 60 12.75 -12.46 -21.74
C ILE A 60 14.16 -12.00 -21.38
N GLY A 61 14.87 -12.76 -20.55
CA GLY A 61 16.27 -12.50 -20.22
C GLY A 61 16.54 -11.36 -19.23
N GLN A 62 15.55 -10.91 -18.47
CA GLN A 62 15.74 -9.88 -17.46
C GLN A 62 16.12 -10.48 -16.11
N ASP A 63 17.01 -9.82 -15.37
CA ASP A 63 17.50 -10.27 -14.07
C ASP A 63 16.36 -10.30 -13.04
N LEU A 64 16.06 -11.49 -12.50
CA LEU A 64 15.02 -11.67 -11.50
C LEU A 64 15.33 -10.96 -10.18
N TRP A 65 16.60 -10.96 -9.74
CA TRP A 65 17.01 -10.25 -8.54
C TRP A 65 16.72 -8.75 -8.63
N ALA A 66 17.18 -8.11 -9.70
CA ALA A 66 16.96 -6.68 -9.92
C ALA A 66 15.46 -6.35 -10.05
N ARG A 67 14.67 -7.21 -10.73
CA ARG A 67 13.23 -7.02 -10.91
C ARG A 67 12.43 -7.14 -9.61
N ILE A 68 12.76 -8.10 -8.76
CA ILE A 68 12.07 -8.29 -7.48
C ILE A 68 12.26 -7.06 -6.60
N TRP A 69 13.49 -6.54 -6.50
CA TRP A 69 13.73 -5.36 -5.68
C TRP A 69 13.15 -4.07 -6.31
N ALA A 70 13.13 -3.96 -7.63
CA ALA A 70 12.43 -2.88 -8.32
C ALA A 70 10.91 -2.93 -8.06
N GLY A 71 10.32 -4.12 -8.15
CA GLY A 71 8.92 -4.34 -7.82
C GLY A 71 8.60 -4.05 -6.34
N ALA A 72 9.47 -4.47 -5.43
CA ALA A 72 9.33 -4.19 -4.00
C ALA A 72 9.33 -2.69 -3.71
N ARG A 73 10.25 -1.91 -4.30
CA ARG A 73 10.25 -0.43 -4.18
C ARG A 73 8.95 0.18 -4.66
N THR A 74 8.50 -0.21 -5.84
CA THR A 74 7.25 0.32 -6.41
C THR A 74 6.06 0.00 -5.51
N SER A 75 5.94 -1.24 -5.05
CA SER A 75 4.85 -1.67 -4.16
C SER A 75 4.89 -0.96 -2.82
N LEU A 76 6.08 -0.81 -2.20
CA LEU A 76 6.23 -0.10 -0.93
C LEU A 76 5.92 1.40 -1.08
N THR A 77 6.29 2.00 -2.19
CA THR A 77 5.97 3.40 -2.49
C THR A 77 4.46 3.59 -2.62
N ILE A 78 3.79 2.74 -3.40
CA ILE A 78 2.33 2.79 -3.54
C ILE A 78 1.67 2.60 -2.17
N ALA A 79 2.04 1.56 -1.42
CA ALA A 79 1.47 1.27 -0.11
C ALA A 79 1.64 2.44 0.88
N PHE A 80 2.81 3.07 0.90
CA PHE A 80 3.07 4.22 1.77
C PHE A 80 2.16 5.40 1.47
N PHE A 81 2.07 5.82 0.20
CA PHE A 81 1.25 6.97 -0.18
C PHE A 81 -0.25 6.69 -0.02
N VAL A 82 -0.70 5.50 -0.41
CA VAL A 82 -2.10 5.09 -0.21
C VAL A 82 -2.44 5.10 1.28
N ALA A 83 -1.65 4.43 2.12
CA ALA A 83 -1.90 4.38 3.57
C ALA A 83 -1.88 5.78 4.22
N LEU A 84 -0.97 6.66 3.77
CA LEU A 84 -0.92 8.04 4.27
C LEU A 84 -2.18 8.83 3.93
N ILE A 85 -2.63 8.76 2.67
CA ILE A 85 -3.85 9.44 2.21
C ILE A 85 -5.08 8.88 2.93
N GLU A 86 -5.20 7.55 2.99
CA GLU A 86 -6.30 6.87 3.68
C GLU A 86 -6.33 7.19 5.18
N ALA A 87 -5.18 7.25 5.83
CA ALA A 87 -5.10 7.62 7.24
C ALA A 87 -5.55 9.08 7.45
N VAL A 88 -5.02 10.03 6.69
CA VAL A 88 -5.36 11.45 6.85
C VAL A 88 -6.84 11.69 6.57
N VAL A 89 -7.34 11.22 5.42
CA VAL A 89 -8.74 11.43 5.02
C VAL A 89 -9.68 10.60 5.90
N GLY A 90 -9.37 9.31 6.08
CA GLY A 90 -10.21 8.38 6.84
C GLY A 90 -10.32 8.74 8.32
N ILE A 91 -9.24 9.16 8.97
CA ILE A 91 -9.29 9.61 10.37
C ILE A 91 -10.12 10.89 10.46
N THR A 92 -9.85 11.88 9.62
CA THR A 92 -10.56 13.16 9.64
C THR A 92 -12.07 12.97 9.43
N VAL A 93 -12.46 12.26 8.38
CA VAL A 93 -13.86 11.99 8.09
C VAL A 93 -14.48 11.07 9.15
N GLY A 94 -13.76 10.05 9.61
CA GLY A 94 -14.24 9.13 10.64
C GLY A 94 -14.50 9.80 11.97
N VAL A 95 -13.67 10.77 12.36
CA VAL A 95 -13.88 11.59 13.56
C VAL A 95 -15.14 12.45 13.40
N LEU A 96 -15.28 13.16 12.28
CA LEU A 96 -16.48 13.96 12.01
C LEU A 96 -17.75 13.09 11.99
N TRP A 97 -17.67 11.94 11.34
CA TRP A 97 -18.80 10.99 11.28
C TRP A 97 -19.19 10.44 12.65
N GLY A 98 -18.21 10.06 13.50
CA GLY A 98 -18.49 9.52 14.83
C GLY A 98 -18.91 10.56 15.86
N TYR A 99 -18.47 11.81 15.72
CA TYR A 99 -18.73 12.88 16.69
C TYR A 99 -20.00 13.67 16.37
N VAL A 100 -20.25 13.95 15.09
CA VAL A 100 -21.37 14.79 14.65
C VAL A 100 -22.57 13.91 14.26
N ARG A 101 -23.54 13.81 15.17
CA ARG A 101 -24.73 12.95 15.01
C ARG A 101 -25.54 13.24 13.74
N GLN A 102 -25.53 14.49 13.27
CA GLN A 102 -26.25 14.91 12.07
C GLN A 102 -25.60 14.35 10.77
N LEU A 103 -24.28 14.12 10.79
CA LEU A 103 -23.54 13.56 9.65
C LEU A 103 -23.61 12.03 9.61
N ASP A 104 -24.03 11.38 10.69
CA ASP A 104 -24.04 9.92 10.79
C ASP A 104 -24.93 9.26 9.72
N PHE A 105 -26.12 9.82 9.50
CA PHE A 105 -27.02 9.32 8.45
C PHE A 105 -26.40 9.45 7.07
N PHE A 106 -25.87 10.64 6.73
CA PHE A 106 -25.28 10.89 5.42
C PHE A 106 -24.09 9.98 5.11
N PHE A 107 -23.13 9.88 6.03
CA PHE A 107 -21.96 9.05 5.81
C PHE A 107 -22.28 7.55 5.87
N THR A 108 -23.28 7.14 6.64
CA THR A 108 -23.72 5.74 6.65
C THR A 108 -24.31 5.34 5.29
N GLU A 109 -25.15 6.17 4.69
CA GLU A 109 -25.69 5.91 3.37
C GLU A 109 -24.61 5.94 2.27
N LEU A 110 -23.69 6.91 2.35
CA LEU A 110 -22.55 6.97 1.44
C LEU A 110 -21.69 5.70 1.54
N TYR A 111 -21.41 5.25 2.78
CA TYR A 111 -20.70 4.00 3.01
C TYR A 111 -21.42 2.81 2.37
N ASN A 112 -22.72 2.67 2.62
CA ASN A 112 -23.53 1.57 2.10
C ASN A 112 -23.53 1.53 0.57
N ILE A 113 -23.58 2.69 -0.10
CA ILE A 113 -23.49 2.77 -1.56
C ILE A 113 -22.10 2.32 -2.04
N CYS A 114 -21.04 2.84 -1.43
CA CYS A 114 -19.67 2.54 -1.85
C CYS A 114 -19.25 1.10 -1.56
N ASP A 115 -19.70 0.53 -0.44
CA ASP A 115 -19.36 -0.84 -0.03
C ASP A 115 -19.98 -1.90 -0.94
N ASN A 116 -21.08 -1.58 -1.62
CA ASN A 116 -21.71 -2.47 -2.59
C ASN A 116 -20.98 -2.54 -3.94
N VAL A 117 -20.06 -1.62 -4.22
CA VAL A 117 -19.28 -1.62 -5.46
C VAL A 117 -17.91 -2.23 -5.20
N PRO A 118 -17.55 -3.37 -5.83
CA PRO A 118 -16.23 -3.95 -5.67
C PRO A 118 -15.14 -2.95 -6.06
N SER A 119 -14.23 -2.64 -5.14
CA SER A 119 -13.13 -1.69 -5.35
C SER A 119 -12.23 -2.05 -6.53
N THR A 120 -12.10 -3.37 -6.83
CA THR A 120 -11.36 -3.87 -7.99
C THR A 120 -11.96 -3.41 -9.33
N ILE A 121 -13.28 -3.33 -9.43
CA ILE A 121 -13.97 -2.83 -10.65
C ILE A 121 -13.68 -1.34 -10.85
N ILE A 122 -13.75 -0.57 -9.77
CA ILE A 122 -13.43 0.86 -9.80
C ILE A 122 -11.98 1.07 -10.24
N LEU A 123 -11.05 0.29 -9.68
CA LEU A 123 -9.63 0.39 -10.02
C LEU A 123 -9.36 0.04 -11.49
N ILE A 124 -9.99 -1.01 -12.02
CA ILE A 124 -9.89 -1.38 -13.44
C ILE A 124 -10.43 -0.25 -14.33
N LEU A 125 -11.59 0.32 -13.99
CA LEU A 125 -12.20 1.41 -14.75
C LEU A 125 -11.30 2.65 -14.76
N ILE A 126 -10.77 3.04 -13.62
CA ILE A 126 -9.83 4.17 -13.51
C ILE A 126 -8.57 3.90 -14.34
N SER A 127 -8.02 2.69 -14.29
CA SER A 127 -6.84 2.32 -15.08
C SER A 127 -7.10 2.28 -16.58
N TYR A 128 -8.34 2.06 -16.99
CA TYR A 128 -8.76 2.08 -18.40
C TYR A 128 -8.92 3.51 -18.93
N VAL A 129 -9.47 4.42 -18.13
CA VAL A 129 -9.73 5.82 -18.51
C VAL A 129 -8.46 6.67 -18.39
N ALA A 130 -7.74 6.53 -17.29
CA ALA A 130 -6.47 7.20 -17.05
C ALA A 130 -5.33 6.22 -17.35
N SER A 131 -4.35 6.61 -18.15
CA SER A 131 -3.20 5.76 -18.52
C SER A 131 -2.63 5.02 -17.30
N PRO A 132 -2.32 3.71 -17.40
CA PRO A 132 -1.78 2.93 -16.30
C PRO A 132 -0.45 3.51 -15.80
N SER A 133 -0.43 4.01 -14.57
CA SER A 133 0.76 4.55 -13.92
C SER A 133 0.70 4.32 -12.40
N VAL A 134 1.84 4.43 -11.73
CA VAL A 134 1.92 4.36 -10.27
C VAL A 134 1.03 5.43 -9.63
N GLN A 135 0.99 6.63 -10.19
CA GLN A 135 0.16 7.73 -9.71
C GLN A 135 -1.34 7.42 -9.84
N THR A 136 -1.75 6.89 -11.00
CA THR A 136 -3.14 6.46 -11.24
C THR A 136 -3.57 5.38 -10.25
N LEU A 137 -2.69 4.42 -9.95
CA LEU A 137 -2.96 3.38 -8.95
C LEU A 137 -3.12 3.96 -7.54
N ILE A 138 -2.21 4.86 -7.12
CA ILE A 138 -2.29 5.53 -5.81
C ILE A 138 -3.63 6.29 -5.69
N LEU A 139 -3.99 7.09 -6.68
CA LEU A 139 -5.25 7.83 -6.68
C LEU A 139 -6.46 6.90 -6.66
N GLY A 140 -6.46 5.89 -7.52
CA GLY A 140 -7.57 4.94 -7.61
C GLY A 140 -7.81 4.16 -6.31
N MET A 141 -6.76 3.69 -5.68
CA MET A 141 -6.85 3.00 -4.38
C MET A 141 -7.28 3.96 -3.27
N SER A 142 -6.73 5.18 -3.24
CA SER A 142 -7.05 6.16 -2.20
C SER A 142 -8.49 6.68 -2.28
N ILE A 143 -9.09 6.76 -3.48
CA ILE A 143 -10.49 7.21 -3.65
C ILE A 143 -11.48 6.29 -2.94
N THR A 144 -11.19 4.99 -2.87
CA THR A 144 -12.09 4.00 -2.27
C THR A 144 -11.67 3.58 -0.86
N GLY A 145 -10.37 3.55 -0.57
CA GLY A 145 -9.83 2.97 0.65
C GLY A 145 -10.10 3.77 1.93
N TRP A 146 -10.15 5.12 1.85
CA TRP A 146 -10.41 5.97 3.02
C TRP A 146 -11.75 5.68 3.71
N ILE A 147 -12.74 5.15 2.98
CA ILE A 147 -14.09 4.88 3.49
C ILE A 147 -14.05 3.80 4.58
N ALA A 148 -13.31 2.72 4.36
CA ALA A 148 -13.13 1.65 5.33
C ALA A 148 -12.44 2.15 6.61
N MET A 149 -11.42 2.99 6.46
CA MET A 149 -10.71 3.62 7.57
C MET A 149 -11.62 4.57 8.35
N ALA A 150 -12.42 5.38 7.66
CA ALA A 150 -13.38 6.29 8.29
C ALA A 150 -14.42 5.54 9.12
N ARG A 151 -14.97 4.44 8.60
CA ARG A 151 -15.90 3.57 9.34
C ARG A 151 -15.24 2.95 10.57
N PHE A 152 -14.00 2.49 10.44
CA PHE A 152 -13.26 1.95 11.57
C PHE A 152 -13.12 2.99 12.70
N ILE A 153 -12.67 4.21 12.37
CA ILE A 153 -12.51 5.31 13.34
C ILE A 153 -13.85 5.70 13.96
N ARG A 154 -14.91 5.83 13.15
CA ARG A 154 -16.27 6.07 13.67
C ARG A 154 -16.67 5.03 14.73
N ASN A 155 -16.49 3.75 14.45
CA ASN A 155 -16.83 2.68 15.37
C ASN A 155 -16.03 2.77 16.67
N GLN A 156 -14.74 3.12 16.60
CA GLN A 156 -13.91 3.33 17.80
C GLN A 156 -14.44 4.51 18.65
N ILE A 157 -14.84 5.60 18.00
CA ILE A 157 -15.42 6.76 18.70
C ILE A 157 -16.72 6.38 19.40
N LEU A 158 -17.61 5.63 18.76
CA LEU A 158 -18.85 5.17 19.38
C LEU A 158 -18.57 4.27 20.60
N ILE A 159 -17.66 3.32 20.48
CA ILE A 159 -17.24 2.45 21.58
C ILE A 159 -16.67 3.26 22.75
N ILE A 160 -15.79 4.24 22.48
CA ILE A 160 -15.19 5.08 23.51
C ILE A 160 -16.24 5.99 24.15
N ARG A 161 -17.14 6.56 23.37
CA ARG A 161 -18.22 7.45 23.85
C ARG A 161 -19.11 6.77 24.87
N ASP A 162 -19.42 5.49 24.67
CA ASP A 162 -20.36 4.73 25.49
C ASP A 162 -19.67 3.98 26.65
N ARG A 163 -18.38 4.23 26.91
CA ARG A 163 -17.65 3.67 28.07
C ARG A 163 -18.13 4.28 29.38
N ASP A 164 -18.17 3.46 30.44
CA ASP A 164 -18.67 3.81 31.78
C ASP A 164 -17.98 5.08 32.34
N TYR A 165 -16.70 5.25 32.11
CA TYR A 165 -15.98 6.43 32.60
C TYR A 165 -16.41 7.74 31.88
N ASN A 166 -16.80 7.66 30.60
CA ASN A 166 -17.32 8.81 29.87
C ASN A 166 -18.75 9.14 30.31
N VAL A 167 -19.56 8.11 30.56
CA VAL A 167 -20.94 8.26 31.11
C VAL A 167 -20.87 8.87 32.50
N ALA A 168 -19.98 8.37 33.37
CA ALA A 168 -19.77 8.90 34.72
C ALA A 168 -19.29 10.36 34.68
N SER A 169 -18.35 10.70 33.80
CA SER A 169 -17.86 12.06 33.62
C SER A 169 -18.97 13.04 33.23
N ARG A 170 -19.86 12.64 32.33
CA ARG A 170 -21.04 13.45 31.96
C ARG A 170 -22.01 13.63 33.10
N CYS A 171 -22.22 12.60 33.94
CA CYS A 171 -23.07 12.71 35.14
C CYS A 171 -22.53 13.71 36.17
N ILE A 172 -21.22 13.91 36.23
CA ILE A 172 -20.56 14.87 37.12
C ILE A 172 -20.55 16.30 36.50
N GLY A 173 -21.05 16.46 35.26
CA GLY A 173 -21.20 17.78 34.61
C GLY A 173 -20.02 18.20 33.75
N THR A 174 -19.14 17.29 33.34
CA THR A 174 -18.10 17.57 32.33
C THR A 174 -18.75 17.70 30.95
N PRO A 175 -18.47 18.78 30.19
CA PRO A 175 -19.08 19.00 28.87
C PRO A 175 -18.66 17.96 27.83
#